data_c305f2c93d3e56f9c9395fb7087c6a16
#
_entry.id   c305f2c93d3e56f9c9395fb7087c6a16
#
_cell.length_a   1.000
_cell.length_b   1.000
_cell.length_c   1.000
_cell.angle_alpha   90.00
_cell.angle_beta   90.00
_cell.angle_gamma   90.00
#
_symmetry.space_group_name_H-M   'P 1'
#
loop_
_entity.id
_entity.type
_entity.pdbx_description
1 polymer ?
#
loop_
_entity_poly.entity_id
_entity_poly.type
_entity_poly.pdbx_seq_one_letter_code
_entity_poly.pdbx_strand_id
1 'polypeptide(L)'
;MLQLVITRDVEASALADLALSPPRAALAADADEEILVLPVSVTLEEPADPVSSPRIVRVPDGNPDLADRNVVVIADDGPQWFRLRSLTIRGMAKAMGECTYRVVPRRIVAWDYGSLREVATPPGKPTPRQASFSAADEHDDHPLHPPNLEAALRNSRVMILASRSRRGTAFAVPLWFVTHGGRIYATTSASSWTVGNVAASPQVALLFGGEDRADVNRLLVRGYARAVRGVPPPTVLARIAWRYYLKPEFATAELKHIRQWALRMRYYGQSQAAHIVITAQTATACRAP
;
A
#
# COMPACT_ATOMS: atom_id res chain seq x y z
N MET A 1 6.60 2.34 -28.33
CA MET A 1 5.37 1.77 -27.74
C MET A 1 5.01 2.65 -26.54
N LEU A 2 3.83 3.26 -26.52
CA LEU A 2 3.39 4.08 -25.39
C LEU A 2 2.94 3.15 -24.25
N GLN A 3 3.58 3.24 -23.10
CA GLN A 3 3.16 2.52 -21.91
C GLN A 3 2.13 3.39 -21.17
N LEU A 4 0.93 2.86 -20.98
CA LEU A 4 -0.08 3.46 -20.13
C LEU A 4 0.34 3.34 -18.67
N VAL A 5 0.54 4.48 -18.02
CA VAL A 5 0.85 4.55 -16.58
C VAL A 5 -0.36 5.15 -15.88
N ILE A 6 -0.99 4.37 -14.99
CA ILE A 6 -2.14 4.84 -14.20
C ILE A 6 -1.67 5.69 -13.00
N THR A 7 -0.44 5.51 -12.59
CA THR A 7 0.18 6.23 -11.49
C THR A 7 1.49 6.82 -11.96
N ARG A 8 1.89 7.92 -11.43
CA ARG A 8 3.11 8.61 -11.80
C ARG A 8 4.09 8.65 -10.63
N ASP A 9 5.33 8.25 -10.89
CA ASP A 9 6.47 8.70 -10.10
C ASP A 9 6.59 10.22 -10.26
N VAL A 10 6.57 10.92 -9.16
CA VAL A 10 6.82 12.37 -9.12
C VAL A 10 8.13 12.62 -8.39
N GLU A 11 8.69 13.82 -8.57
CA GLU A 11 9.82 14.23 -7.77
C GLU A 11 9.41 14.28 -6.29
N ALA A 12 10.26 13.78 -5.40
CA ALA A 12 9.94 13.70 -3.98
C ALA A 12 9.67 15.08 -3.36
N SER A 13 10.30 16.13 -3.90
CA SER A 13 10.07 17.52 -3.53
C SER A 13 8.63 17.99 -3.77
N ALA A 14 7.94 17.41 -4.75
CA ALA A 14 6.52 17.71 -4.99
C ALA A 14 5.59 17.21 -3.88
N LEU A 15 6.08 16.35 -2.98
CA LEU A 15 5.37 15.82 -1.81
C LEU A 15 6.03 16.24 -0.49
N ALA A 16 6.67 17.41 -0.46
CA ALA A 16 7.34 17.94 0.74
C ALA A 16 6.35 18.13 1.90
N ASP A 17 5.12 18.55 1.61
CA ASP A 17 4.04 18.65 2.59
C ASP A 17 3.70 17.32 3.25
N LEU A 18 3.66 16.26 2.46
CA LEU A 18 3.41 14.91 2.96
C LEU A 18 4.60 14.36 3.77
N ALA A 19 5.81 14.76 3.42
CA ALA A 19 7.02 14.42 4.17
C ALA A 19 7.07 15.10 5.53
N LEU A 20 6.62 16.37 5.61
CA LEU A 20 6.63 17.17 6.85
C LEU A 20 5.54 16.75 7.82
N SER A 21 4.34 16.45 7.33
CA SER A 21 3.18 16.19 8.17
C SER A 21 2.25 15.17 7.52
N PRO A 22 2.64 13.88 7.51
CA PRO A 22 1.81 12.85 6.90
C PRO A 22 0.49 12.69 7.67
N PRO A 23 -0.66 12.68 6.98
CA PRO A 23 -1.93 12.34 7.62
C PRO A 23 -1.94 10.92 8.18
N ARG A 24 -1.28 10.01 7.48
CA ARG A 24 -1.11 8.63 7.87
C ARG A 24 0.30 8.16 7.54
N ALA A 25 0.95 7.49 8.50
CA ALA A 25 2.24 6.87 8.28
C ALA A 25 2.28 5.44 8.84
N ALA A 26 3.03 4.59 8.17
CA ALA A 26 3.32 3.24 8.62
C ALA A 26 4.77 2.87 8.31
N LEU A 27 5.29 1.91 9.08
CA LEU A 27 6.59 1.30 8.84
C LEU A 27 6.39 -0.17 8.55
N ALA A 28 6.98 -0.64 7.47
CA ALA A 28 7.06 -2.07 7.16
C ALA A 28 8.49 -2.57 7.29
N ALA A 29 8.65 -3.75 7.87
CA ALA A 29 9.92 -4.42 8.05
C ALA A 29 9.78 -5.94 7.87
N ASP A 30 10.85 -6.59 7.48
CA ASP A 30 11.01 -8.03 7.62
C ASP A 30 11.66 -8.30 8.99
N ALA A 31 10.93 -8.94 9.89
CA ALA A 31 11.40 -9.29 11.21
C ALA A 31 11.29 -10.81 11.40
N ASP A 32 12.46 -11.47 11.38
CA ASP A 32 12.57 -12.91 11.64
C ASP A 32 11.65 -13.78 10.76
N GLU A 33 11.69 -13.51 9.46
CA GLU A 33 10.89 -14.14 8.41
C GLU A 33 9.39 -13.74 8.39
N GLU A 34 8.96 -12.91 9.30
CA GLU A 34 7.62 -12.33 9.29
C GLU A 34 7.62 -10.92 8.70
N ILE A 35 6.68 -10.64 7.82
CA ILE A 35 6.44 -9.29 7.35
C ILE A 35 5.59 -8.53 8.38
N LEU A 36 6.08 -7.39 8.82
CA LEU A 36 5.38 -6.49 9.74
C LEU A 36 4.93 -5.23 9.03
N VAL A 37 3.83 -4.67 9.48
CA VAL A 37 3.43 -3.29 9.20
C VAL A 37 2.89 -2.65 10.47
N LEU A 38 3.49 -1.54 10.90
CA LEU A 38 3.17 -0.87 12.15
C LEU A 38 2.73 0.55 11.88
N PRO A 39 1.71 1.07 12.58
CA PRO A 39 1.43 2.49 12.57
C PRO A 39 2.58 3.23 13.25
N VAL A 40 2.98 4.37 12.71
CA VAL A 40 4.09 5.14 13.27
C VAL A 40 3.79 6.63 13.29
N SER A 41 4.42 7.33 14.23
CA SER A 41 4.61 8.77 14.10
C SER A 41 5.96 9.02 13.42
N VAL A 42 6.00 10.03 12.55
CA VAL A 42 7.18 10.38 11.77
C VAL A 42 7.45 11.87 11.93
N THR A 43 8.67 12.21 12.30
CA THR A 43 9.17 13.59 12.29
C THR A 43 10.47 13.66 11.50
N LEU A 44 10.75 14.81 10.91
CA LEU A 44 12.01 15.05 10.23
C LEU A 44 13.07 15.50 11.22
N GLU A 45 14.30 15.01 11.06
CA GLU A 45 15.44 15.48 11.83
C GLU A 45 15.80 16.92 11.41
N GLU A 46 15.76 17.20 10.11
CA GLU A 46 16.02 18.51 9.52
C GLU A 46 14.84 18.94 8.64
N PRO A 47 13.90 19.73 9.16
CA PRO A 47 12.72 20.16 8.40
C PRO A 47 13.04 21.00 7.15
N ALA A 48 14.21 21.64 7.09
CA ALA A 48 14.64 22.43 5.93
C ALA A 48 14.90 21.58 4.67
N ASP A 49 15.21 20.28 4.84
CA ASP A 49 15.32 19.32 3.74
C ASP A 49 14.32 18.18 3.91
N PRO A 50 13.06 18.40 3.53
CA PRO A 50 12.01 17.38 3.74
C PRO A 50 12.18 16.14 2.88
N VAL A 51 13.06 16.14 1.92
CA VAL A 51 13.28 15.00 1.02
C VAL A 51 14.37 14.09 1.56
N SER A 52 15.57 14.62 1.79
CA SER A 52 16.76 13.81 2.11
C SER A 52 16.99 13.62 3.61
N SER A 53 16.35 14.45 4.44
CA SER A 53 16.52 14.40 5.90
C SER A 53 16.19 13.03 6.46
N PRO A 54 16.95 12.53 7.43
CA PRO A 54 16.57 11.36 8.20
C PRO A 54 15.22 11.53 8.88
N ARG A 55 14.51 10.41 9.07
CA ARG A 55 13.21 10.36 9.76
C ARG A 55 13.40 9.80 11.15
N ILE A 56 12.89 10.51 12.13
CA ILE A 56 12.70 9.98 13.47
C ILE A 56 11.35 9.30 13.48
N VAL A 57 11.36 8.00 13.67
CA VAL A 57 10.16 7.15 13.60
C VAL A 57 9.94 6.52 14.96
N ARG A 58 8.77 6.75 15.54
CA ARG A 58 8.33 6.08 16.75
C ARG A 58 7.32 4.98 16.38
N VAL A 59 7.55 3.78 16.91
CA VAL A 59 6.65 2.62 16.76
C VAL A 59 5.90 2.37 18.06
N PRO A 60 4.76 1.67 18.05
CA PRO A 60 4.08 1.24 19.26
C PRO A 60 4.97 0.34 20.12
N ASP A 61 4.72 0.32 21.42
CA ASP A 61 5.42 -0.54 22.36
C ASP A 61 5.12 -2.04 22.13
N GLY A 62 6.01 -2.91 22.57
CA GLY A 62 5.83 -4.36 22.46
C GLY A 62 6.09 -4.96 21.09
N ASN A 63 6.64 -4.20 20.15
CA ASN A 63 7.02 -4.71 18.83
C ASN A 63 8.48 -5.22 18.82
N PRO A 64 8.86 -6.09 17.85
CA PRO A 64 10.24 -6.54 17.71
C PRO A 64 11.20 -5.37 17.52
N ASP A 65 12.43 -5.55 17.96
CA ASP A 65 13.49 -4.57 17.73
C ASP A 65 13.79 -4.45 16.22
N LEU A 66 13.77 -3.22 15.76
CA LEU A 66 14.03 -2.87 14.35
C LEU A 66 15.44 -2.30 14.12
N ALA A 67 16.28 -2.24 15.16
CA ALA A 67 17.64 -1.72 15.05
C ALA A 67 18.42 -2.49 13.96
N ASP A 68 19.12 -1.74 13.12
CA ASP A 68 19.94 -2.24 12.00
C ASP A 68 19.17 -3.03 10.93
N ARG A 69 17.84 -3.01 10.96
CA ARG A 69 17.02 -3.63 9.93
C ARG A 69 16.73 -2.65 8.78
N ASN A 70 16.56 -3.22 7.59
CA ASN A 70 16.04 -2.48 6.44
C ASN A 70 14.53 -2.31 6.61
N VAL A 71 14.10 -1.06 6.58
CA VAL A 71 12.69 -0.69 6.78
C VAL A 71 12.16 0.12 5.61
N VAL A 72 10.85 0.13 5.48
CA VAL A 72 10.11 0.98 4.55
C VAL A 72 9.14 1.82 5.35
N VAL A 73 9.36 3.13 5.38
CA VAL A 73 8.39 4.08 5.90
C VAL A 73 7.53 4.52 4.75
N ILE A 74 6.21 4.41 4.91
CA ILE A 74 5.24 4.89 3.95
C ILE A 74 4.37 5.96 4.60
N ALA A 75 4.18 7.05 3.89
CA ALA A 75 3.26 8.11 4.24
C ALA A 75 2.26 8.29 3.10
N ASP A 76 0.99 8.50 3.40
CA ASP A 76 -0.04 8.77 2.41
C ASP A 76 -1.09 9.75 2.94
N ASP A 77 -1.82 10.39 2.04
CA ASP A 77 -2.74 11.47 2.35
C ASP A 77 -4.21 11.13 2.16
N GLY A 78 -4.52 9.86 2.09
CA GLY A 78 -5.91 9.57 2.26
C GLY A 78 -6.62 8.65 1.29
N PRO A 79 -7.96 8.59 1.44
CA PRO A 79 -8.77 7.51 0.92
C PRO A 79 -9.17 7.67 -0.54
N GLN A 80 -8.99 8.86 -1.14
CA GLN A 80 -9.49 9.13 -2.49
C GLN A 80 -8.42 8.85 -3.54
N TRP A 81 -8.66 7.86 -4.38
CA TRP A 81 -7.69 7.41 -5.38
C TRP A 81 -7.13 8.53 -6.27
N PHE A 82 -7.96 9.46 -6.74
CA PHE A 82 -7.52 10.60 -7.54
C PHE A 82 -6.79 11.68 -6.77
N ARG A 83 -6.73 11.58 -5.45
CA ARG A 83 -6.02 12.49 -4.57
C ARG A 83 -4.99 11.77 -3.74
N LEU A 84 -4.94 10.44 -3.84
CA LEU A 84 -3.99 9.64 -3.09
C LEU A 84 -2.59 9.96 -3.60
N ARG A 85 -1.79 10.48 -2.70
CA ARG A 85 -0.35 10.63 -2.87
C ARG A 85 0.32 9.75 -1.83
N SER A 86 1.46 9.19 -2.17
CA SER A 86 2.23 8.41 -1.21
C SER A 86 3.72 8.66 -1.37
N LEU A 87 4.40 8.73 -0.24
CA LEU A 87 5.84 8.84 -0.12
C LEU A 87 6.36 7.55 0.53
N THR A 88 7.18 6.82 -0.18
CA THR A 88 7.81 5.59 0.29
C THR A 88 9.29 5.82 0.49
N ILE A 89 9.78 5.66 1.71
CA ILE A 89 11.15 5.87 2.11
C ILE A 89 11.74 4.53 2.53
N ARG A 90 12.74 4.08 1.81
CA ARG A 90 13.52 2.88 2.18
C ARG A 90 14.80 3.30 2.84
N GLY A 91 15.09 2.71 3.97
CA GLY A 91 16.29 3.03 4.73
C GLY A 91 16.63 1.94 5.73
N MET A 92 17.61 2.25 6.54
CA MET A 92 18.02 1.43 7.67
C MET A 92 17.57 2.12 8.95
N ALA A 93 16.93 1.40 9.84
CA ALA A 93 16.57 1.88 11.16
C ALA A 93 17.78 1.80 12.09
N LYS A 94 18.05 2.89 12.80
CA LYS A 94 19.06 2.96 13.86
C LYS A 94 18.36 3.31 15.16
N ALA A 95 18.58 2.52 16.20
CA ALA A 95 17.99 2.79 17.51
C ALA A 95 18.43 4.17 18.04
N MET A 96 17.49 4.93 18.56
CA MET A 96 17.72 6.19 19.27
C MET A 96 17.24 6.16 20.72
N GLY A 97 16.38 5.21 21.05
CA GLY A 97 15.78 5.01 22.34
C GLY A 97 14.71 3.94 22.26
N GLU A 98 13.96 3.77 23.33
CA GLU A 98 12.87 2.81 23.36
C GLU A 98 11.82 3.15 22.28
N CYS A 99 11.51 2.18 21.44
CA CYS A 99 10.54 2.28 20.34
C CYS A 99 10.77 3.47 19.38
N THR A 100 11.99 4.04 19.37
CA THR A 100 12.33 5.21 18.54
C THR A 100 13.54 4.91 17.67
N TYR A 101 13.40 5.15 16.39
CA TYR A 101 14.42 4.83 15.39
C TYR A 101 14.69 6.01 14.47
N ARG A 102 15.97 6.21 14.15
CA ARG A 102 16.41 7.10 13.08
C ARG A 102 16.49 6.30 11.77
N VAL A 103 15.65 6.64 10.82
CA VAL A 103 15.65 6.02 9.49
C VAL A 103 16.38 6.91 8.51
N VAL A 104 17.55 6.47 8.06
CA VAL A 104 18.35 7.17 7.07
C VAL A 104 17.89 6.77 5.67
N PRO A 105 17.36 7.69 4.84
CA PRO A 105 16.89 7.36 3.51
C PRO A 105 18.00 6.85 2.61
N ARG A 106 17.77 5.70 1.96
CA ARG A 106 18.59 5.18 0.87
C ARG A 106 17.91 5.32 -0.48
N ARG A 107 16.59 5.27 -0.47
CA ARG A 107 15.77 5.43 -1.65
C ARG A 107 14.43 6.03 -1.25
N ILE A 108 14.02 7.04 -1.99
CA ILE A 108 12.73 7.68 -1.83
C ILE A 108 11.97 7.51 -3.13
N VAL A 109 10.69 7.18 -3.05
CA VAL A 109 9.78 7.04 -4.18
C VAL A 109 8.51 7.78 -3.82
N ALA A 110 8.15 8.74 -4.65
CA ALA A 110 6.94 9.53 -4.50
C ALA A 110 5.95 9.18 -5.60
N TRP A 111 4.72 8.88 -5.22
CA TRP A 111 3.64 8.52 -6.13
C TRP A 111 2.49 9.51 -6.03
N ASP A 112 2.00 9.93 -7.18
CA ASP A 112 0.75 10.64 -7.32
C ASP A 112 -0.22 9.79 -8.15
N TYR A 113 -1.23 9.25 -7.49
CA TYR A 113 -2.25 8.41 -8.11
C TYR A 113 -3.30 9.24 -8.87
N GLY A 114 -3.32 10.56 -8.68
CA GLY A 114 -4.21 11.49 -9.37
C GLY A 114 -3.76 11.85 -10.77
N SER A 115 -2.48 11.66 -11.09
CA SER A 115 -1.93 12.03 -12.39
C SER A 115 -1.93 10.86 -13.36
N LEU A 116 -2.97 10.75 -14.18
CA LEU A 116 -3.01 9.83 -15.31
C LEU A 116 -2.34 10.49 -16.52
N ARG A 117 -1.27 9.88 -17.03
CA ARG A 117 -0.58 10.38 -18.25
C ARG A 117 -0.15 9.22 -19.14
N GLU A 118 -0.19 9.46 -20.44
CA GLU A 118 0.58 8.66 -21.40
C GLU A 118 2.05 9.08 -21.29
N VAL A 119 2.90 8.15 -20.90
CA VAL A 119 4.34 8.40 -20.84
C VAL A 119 5.00 7.57 -21.95
N ALA A 120 5.78 8.25 -22.80
CA ALA A 120 6.67 7.55 -23.71
C ALA A 120 7.66 6.71 -22.87
N THR A 121 7.74 5.42 -23.17
CA THR A 121 8.71 4.54 -22.49
C THR A 121 10.12 5.03 -22.82
N PRO A 122 10.93 5.45 -21.86
CA PRO A 122 12.32 5.81 -22.12
C PRO A 122 13.05 4.64 -22.77
N PRO A 123 13.86 4.86 -23.79
CA PRO A 123 14.68 3.81 -24.36
C PRO A 123 15.59 3.24 -23.26
N GLY A 124 15.55 1.93 -23.04
CA GLY A 124 16.41 1.23 -22.09
C GLY A 124 15.81 0.91 -20.71
N LYS A 125 14.56 1.25 -20.45
CA LYS A 125 13.91 0.75 -19.22
C LYS A 125 13.61 -0.75 -19.41
N PRO A 126 14.07 -1.64 -18.51
CA PRO A 126 13.82 -3.06 -18.64
C PRO A 126 12.30 -3.30 -18.63
N THR A 127 11.83 -4.08 -19.61
CA THR A 127 10.45 -4.56 -19.64
C THR A 127 10.14 -5.23 -18.30
N PRO A 128 9.03 -4.89 -17.63
CA PRO A 128 8.68 -5.54 -16.38
C PRO A 128 8.70 -7.05 -16.60
N ARG A 129 9.49 -7.77 -15.80
CA ARG A 129 9.50 -9.23 -15.83
C ARG A 129 8.06 -9.70 -15.65
N GLN A 130 7.59 -10.60 -16.51
CA GLN A 130 6.31 -11.25 -16.30
C GLN A 130 6.33 -11.87 -14.91
N ALA A 131 5.46 -11.35 -14.03
CA ALA A 131 5.31 -11.91 -12.71
C ALA A 131 4.77 -13.34 -12.87
N SER A 132 5.42 -14.28 -12.22
CA SER A 132 4.86 -15.62 -12.03
C SER A 132 3.61 -15.45 -11.17
N PHE A 133 2.48 -15.95 -11.63
CA PHE A 133 1.29 -16.05 -10.80
C PHE A 133 1.36 -17.38 -10.05
N SER A 134 1.04 -17.38 -8.78
CA SER A 134 0.96 -18.62 -8.00
C SER A 134 -0.08 -19.52 -8.63
N ALA A 135 0.29 -20.77 -8.89
CA ALA A 135 -0.70 -21.83 -9.04
C ALA A 135 -1.55 -21.85 -7.75
N ALA A 136 -2.84 -22.06 -7.91
CA ALA A 136 -3.77 -22.05 -6.79
C ALA A 136 -3.51 -23.27 -5.88
N ASP A 137 -2.60 -23.12 -4.93
CA ASP A 137 -2.68 -23.94 -3.73
C ASP A 137 -3.86 -23.37 -2.95
N GLU A 138 -4.95 -24.11 -2.97
CA GLU A 138 -6.07 -23.93 -2.05
C GLU A 138 -5.55 -24.23 -0.65
N HIS A 139 -5.00 -23.22 0.01
CA HIS A 139 -4.95 -23.25 1.46
C HIS A 139 -6.38 -23.19 1.92
N ASP A 140 -6.82 -24.26 2.54
CA ASP A 140 -8.14 -24.46 3.14
C ASP A 140 -8.25 -23.61 4.41
N ASP A 141 -8.20 -22.30 4.22
CA ASP A 141 -8.20 -21.32 5.27
C ASP A 141 -9.64 -20.86 5.51
N HIS A 142 -10.22 -21.36 6.60
CA HIS A 142 -11.45 -20.79 7.12
C HIS A 142 -11.20 -19.31 7.43
N PRO A 143 -11.92 -18.38 6.77
CA PRO A 143 -11.73 -16.97 7.02
C PRO A 143 -12.06 -16.65 8.48
N LEU A 144 -11.10 -16.10 9.19
CA LEU A 144 -11.34 -15.56 10.52
C LEU A 144 -12.24 -14.33 10.41
N HIS A 145 -13.29 -14.30 11.22
CA HIS A 145 -14.18 -13.15 11.36
C HIS A 145 -14.11 -12.55 12.78
N PRO A 146 -12.96 -12.00 13.21
CA PRO A 146 -12.95 -11.29 14.46
C PRO A 146 -13.84 -10.06 14.35
N PRO A 147 -14.66 -9.70 15.34
CA PRO A 147 -15.61 -8.61 15.27
C PRO A 147 -14.95 -7.25 14.97
N ASN A 148 -13.73 -7.05 15.46
CA ASN A 148 -12.93 -5.85 15.19
C ASN A 148 -12.53 -5.73 13.72
N LEU A 149 -12.30 -6.85 13.04
CA LEU A 149 -11.95 -6.87 11.61
C LEU A 149 -13.09 -6.31 10.76
N GLU A 150 -14.32 -6.73 10.99
CA GLU A 150 -15.47 -6.25 10.22
C GLU A 150 -15.67 -4.74 10.36
N ALA A 151 -15.51 -4.20 11.57
CA ALA A 151 -15.62 -2.76 11.81
C ALA A 151 -14.52 -2.00 11.04
N ALA A 152 -13.27 -2.45 11.12
CA ALA A 152 -12.17 -1.85 10.41
C ALA A 152 -12.36 -1.93 8.88
N LEU A 153 -12.82 -3.07 8.36
CA LEU A 153 -13.08 -3.28 6.93
C LEU A 153 -14.23 -2.40 6.40
N ARG A 154 -15.23 -2.08 7.24
CA ARG A 154 -16.30 -1.14 6.87
C ARG A 154 -15.84 0.30 6.85
N ASN A 155 -15.08 0.70 7.86
CA ASN A 155 -14.72 2.10 8.11
C ASN A 155 -13.53 2.56 7.27
N SER A 156 -12.53 1.70 7.07
CA SER A 156 -11.34 2.04 6.27
C SER A 156 -11.62 1.99 4.78
N ARG A 157 -11.06 2.93 4.03
CA ARG A 157 -11.14 3.01 2.56
C ARG A 157 -9.87 2.49 1.90
N VAL A 158 -8.75 2.67 2.55
CA VAL A 158 -7.43 2.29 2.09
C VAL A 158 -6.77 1.43 3.15
N MET A 159 -6.26 0.28 2.78
CA MET A 159 -5.35 -0.50 3.60
C MET A 159 -3.91 -0.24 3.18
N ILE A 160 -2.98 -0.29 4.12
CA ILE A 160 -1.56 -0.43 3.79
C ILE A 160 -1.24 -1.92 3.77
N LEU A 161 -0.84 -2.41 2.60
CA LEU A 161 -0.43 -3.80 2.43
C LEU A 161 1.10 -3.87 2.45
N ALA A 162 1.64 -4.62 3.40
CA ALA A 162 3.06 -4.98 3.44
C ALA A 162 3.27 -6.37 2.88
N SER A 163 4.32 -6.53 2.08
CA SER A 163 4.72 -7.76 1.42
C SER A 163 6.22 -7.87 1.38
N ARG A 164 6.75 -9.08 1.16
CA ARG A 164 8.17 -9.38 1.14
C ARG A 164 8.62 -9.83 -0.25
N SER A 165 9.73 -9.28 -0.72
CA SER A 165 10.36 -9.74 -1.95
C SER A 165 11.06 -11.08 -1.74
N ARG A 166 11.46 -11.76 -2.83
CA ARG A 166 12.30 -12.99 -2.77
C ARG A 166 13.60 -12.81 -2.01
N ARG A 167 14.09 -11.57 -1.86
CA ARG A 167 15.32 -11.25 -1.15
C ARG A 167 15.10 -10.82 0.30
N GLY A 168 13.90 -11.04 0.85
CA GLY A 168 13.57 -10.62 2.21
C GLY A 168 13.34 -9.11 2.36
N THR A 169 13.29 -8.35 1.26
CA THR A 169 13.07 -6.90 1.38
C THR A 169 11.60 -6.60 1.57
N ALA A 170 11.28 -5.87 2.62
CA ALA A 170 9.93 -5.40 2.87
C ALA A 170 9.48 -4.36 1.83
N PHE A 171 8.19 -4.37 1.54
CA PHE A 171 7.49 -3.43 0.70
C PHE A 171 6.17 -3.05 1.36
N ALA A 172 5.76 -1.80 1.21
CA ALA A 172 4.44 -1.35 1.64
C ALA A 172 3.81 -0.48 0.55
N VAL A 173 2.48 -0.60 0.42
CA VAL A 173 1.72 0.17 -0.55
C VAL A 173 0.31 0.42 -0.04
N PRO A 174 -0.26 1.63 -0.21
CA PRO A 174 -1.66 1.89 0.06
C PRO A 174 -2.51 1.31 -1.07
N LEU A 175 -3.52 0.55 -0.74
CA LEU A 175 -4.41 -0.09 -1.72
C LEU A 175 -5.88 0.09 -1.32
N TRP A 176 -6.72 0.34 -2.31
CA TRP A 176 -8.15 0.16 -2.19
C TRP A 176 -8.51 -1.31 -2.07
N PHE A 177 -9.54 -1.59 -1.31
CA PHE A 177 -9.98 -2.96 -1.08
C PHE A 177 -11.48 -3.06 -0.93
N VAL A 178 -12.01 -4.22 -1.21
CA VAL A 178 -13.36 -4.63 -0.85
C VAL A 178 -13.34 -6.02 -0.24
N THR A 179 -14.40 -6.37 0.46
CA THR A 179 -14.56 -7.70 1.02
C THR A 179 -15.65 -8.46 0.30
N HIS A 180 -15.42 -9.75 0.05
CA HIS A 180 -16.41 -10.65 -0.52
C HIS A 180 -16.11 -12.09 -0.11
N GLY A 181 -17.12 -12.84 0.38
CA GLY A 181 -16.95 -14.23 0.79
C GLY A 181 -15.87 -14.43 1.86
N GLY A 182 -15.77 -13.52 2.84
CA GLY A 182 -14.76 -13.60 3.91
C GLY A 182 -13.33 -13.25 3.48
N ARG A 183 -13.11 -12.86 2.24
CA ARG A 183 -11.79 -12.50 1.70
C ARG A 183 -11.72 -11.02 1.38
N ILE A 184 -10.50 -10.49 1.37
CA ILE A 184 -10.19 -9.11 1.01
C ILE A 184 -9.64 -9.09 -0.41
N TYR A 185 -10.17 -8.22 -1.26
CA TYR A 185 -9.77 -8.07 -2.66
C TYR A 185 -9.20 -6.68 -2.88
N ALA A 186 -8.04 -6.61 -3.51
CA ALA A 186 -7.43 -5.35 -3.96
C ALA A 186 -7.05 -5.45 -5.45
N THR A 187 -7.28 -4.40 -6.21
CA THR A 187 -6.90 -4.34 -7.63
C THR A 187 -5.53 -3.69 -7.79
N THR A 188 -4.74 -4.18 -8.71
CA THR A 188 -3.40 -3.66 -9.00
C THR A 188 -3.01 -3.98 -10.45
N SER A 189 -1.81 -3.56 -10.85
CA SER A 189 -1.23 -3.95 -12.12
C SER A 189 -0.53 -5.31 -12.04
N ALA A 190 -0.65 -6.12 -13.09
CA ALA A 190 0.06 -7.39 -13.22
C ALA A 190 1.60 -7.23 -13.17
N SER A 191 2.10 -6.05 -13.52
CA SER A 191 3.52 -5.71 -13.45
C SER A 191 3.94 -5.07 -12.12
N SER A 192 3.03 -4.94 -11.15
CA SER A 192 3.33 -4.31 -9.86
C SER A 192 4.29 -5.15 -9.02
N TRP A 193 5.09 -4.47 -8.21
CA TRP A 193 5.94 -5.14 -7.23
C TRP A 193 5.14 -5.99 -6.24
N THR A 194 3.93 -5.55 -5.89
CA THR A 194 3.02 -6.29 -5.00
C THR A 194 2.70 -7.67 -5.57
N VAL A 195 2.35 -7.76 -6.85
CA VAL A 195 2.09 -9.05 -7.51
C VAL A 195 3.33 -9.95 -7.47
N GLY A 196 4.49 -9.40 -7.81
CA GLY A 196 5.74 -10.16 -7.76
C GLY A 196 6.14 -10.63 -6.37
N ASN A 197 5.89 -9.81 -5.36
CA ASN A 197 6.19 -10.12 -3.96
C ASN A 197 5.24 -11.20 -3.42
N VAL A 198 3.93 -11.03 -3.64
CA VAL A 198 2.92 -12.01 -3.20
C VAL A 198 3.12 -13.36 -3.86
N ALA A 199 3.52 -13.39 -5.15
CA ALA A 199 3.86 -14.63 -5.84
C ALA A 199 5.14 -15.29 -5.29
N ALA A 200 6.04 -14.51 -4.71
CA ALA A 200 7.29 -15.00 -4.13
C ALA A 200 7.16 -15.41 -2.65
N SER A 201 6.32 -14.70 -1.89
CA SER A 201 6.03 -14.93 -0.49
C SER A 201 4.56 -14.56 -0.24
N PRO A 202 3.70 -15.55 0.00
CA PRO A 202 2.27 -15.29 0.15
C PRO A 202 1.90 -14.60 1.47
N GLN A 203 2.78 -14.62 2.46
CA GLN A 203 2.55 -13.95 3.74
C GLN A 203 2.50 -12.44 3.56
N VAL A 204 1.46 -11.82 4.11
CA VAL A 204 1.26 -10.38 4.06
C VAL A 204 0.80 -9.85 5.42
N ALA A 205 1.09 -8.58 5.66
CA ALA A 205 0.53 -7.84 6.78
C ALA A 205 -0.25 -6.62 6.26
N LEU A 206 -1.38 -6.34 6.88
CA LEU A 206 -2.28 -5.27 6.49
C LEU A 206 -2.48 -4.34 7.68
N LEU A 207 -2.49 -3.04 7.42
CA LEU A 207 -2.83 -2.04 8.42
C LEU A 207 -4.06 -1.26 7.96
N PHE A 208 -5.09 -1.25 8.80
CA PHE A 208 -6.34 -0.51 8.60
C PHE A 208 -6.45 0.65 9.57
N GLY A 209 -7.21 1.68 9.19
CA GLY A 209 -7.44 2.88 9.99
C GLY A 209 -6.42 3.99 9.72
N GLY A 210 -6.64 5.14 10.40
CA GLY A 210 -5.79 6.30 10.29
C GLY A 210 -6.04 7.19 9.08
N GLU A 211 -7.14 7.00 8.42
CA GLU A 211 -7.59 7.92 7.37
C GLU A 211 -8.06 9.26 7.97
N ASP A 212 -8.53 9.22 9.22
CA ASP A 212 -8.77 10.39 10.04
C ASP A 212 -7.57 10.54 11.01
N ARG A 213 -6.97 11.72 11.02
CA ARG A 213 -5.84 12.04 11.91
C ARG A 213 -6.20 11.93 13.40
N ALA A 214 -7.47 12.19 13.73
CA ALA A 214 -7.96 12.10 15.10
C ALA A 214 -8.12 10.64 15.58
N ASP A 215 -8.28 9.71 14.66
CA ASP A 215 -8.39 8.30 15.00
C ASP A 215 -6.99 7.69 15.16
N VAL A 216 -6.66 7.35 16.39
CA VAL A 216 -5.40 6.67 16.75
C VAL A 216 -5.52 5.14 16.70
N ASN A 217 -6.75 4.63 16.59
CA ASN A 217 -6.97 3.19 16.58
C ASN A 217 -6.63 2.60 15.21
N ARG A 218 -5.92 1.51 15.23
CA ARG A 218 -5.49 0.77 14.05
C ARG A 218 -5.81 -0.70 14.24
N LEU A 219 -5.97 -1.39 13.13
CA LEU A 219 -6.06 -2.84 13.12
C LEU A 219 -4.94 -3.41 12.27
N LEU A 220 -4.07 -4.18 12.90
CA LEU A 220 -3.07 -4.99 12.22
C LEU A 220 -3.68 -6.35 11.90
N VAL A 221 -3.63 -6.74 10.63
CA VAL A 221 -4.10 -8.05 10.16
C VAL A 221 -2.95 -8.78 9.49
N ARG A 222 -2.73 -10.02 9.87
CA ARG A 222 -1.80 -10.92 9.18
C ARG A 222 -2.60 -11.93 8.39
N GLY A 223 -2.08 -12.35 7.25
CA GLY A 223 -2.76 -13.32 6.41
C GLY A 223 -1.93 -13.78 5.24
N TYR A 224 -2.55 -14.55 4.38
CA TYR A 224 -1.98 -15.00 3.13
C TYR A 224 -2.66 -14.34 1.95
N ALA A 225 -1.87 -14.00 0.97
CA ALA A 225 -2.32 -13.37 -0.26
C ALA A 225 -1.95 -14.22 -1.48
N ARG A 226 -2.79 -14.18 -2.49
CA ARG A 226 -2.46 -14.70 -3.82
C ARG A 226 -2.71 -13.64 -4.87
N ALA A 227 -1.84 -13.59 -5.86
CA ALA A 227 -2.00 -12.73 -7.01
C ALA A 227 -2.71 -13.47 -8.13
N VAL A 228 -3.76 -12.89 -8.67
CA VAL A 228 -4.57 -13.44 -9.75
C VAL A 228 -4.53 -12.49 -10.94
N ARG A 229 -4.24 -13.01 -12.12
CA ARG A 229 -4.25 -12.23 -13.37
C ARG A 229 -5.68 -11.89 -13.78
N GLY A 230 -5.86 -10.71 -14.31
CA GLY A 230 -7.15 -10.23 -14.82
C GLY A 230 -7.94 -9.43 -13.79
N VAL A 231 -9.13 -9.07 -14.17
CA VAL A 231 -10.07 -8.33 -13.32
C VAL A 231 -10.70 -9.24 -12.27
N PRO A 232 -11.10 -8.70 -11.12
CA PRO A 232 -11.81 -9.48 -10.12
C PRO A 232 -13.17 -10.00 -10.64
N PRO A 233 -13.78 -10.97 -9.94
CA PRO A 233 -15.14 -11.42 -10.24
C PRO A 233 -16.14 -10.27 -10.34
N PRO A 234 -17.21 -10.39 -11.15
CA PRO A 234 -18.18 -9.31 -11.35
C PRO A 234 -18.82 -8.80 -10.05
N THR A 235 -19.07 -9.69 -9.09
CA THR A 235 -19.59 -9.33 -7.76
C THR A 235 -18.63 -8.44 -6.96
N VAL A 236 -17.34 -8.70 -7.08
CA VAL A 236 -16.27 -7.89 -6.47
C VAL A 236 -16.16 -6.54 -7.17
N LEU A 237 -16.22 -6.52 -8.51
CA LEU A 237 -16.24 -5.27 -9.28
C LEU A 237 -17.44 -4.39 -8.93
N ALA A 238 -18.64 -4.97 -8.80
CA ALA A 238 -19.83 -4.24 -8.35
C ALA A 238 -19.62 -3.63 -6.95
N ARG A 239 -19.00 -4.36 -6.02
CA ARG A 239 -18.66 -3.83 -4.69
C ARG A 239 -17.64 -2.69 -4.74
N ILE A 240 -16.63 -2.80 -5.61
CA ILE A 240 -15.66 -1.71 -5.85
C ILE A 240 -16.40 -0.48 -6.37
N ALA A 241 -17.25 -0.65 -7.39
CA ALA A 241 -18.04 0.44 -7.96
C ALA A 241 -18.91 1.11 -6.87
N TRP A 242 -19.65 0.32 -6.10
CA TRP A 242 -20.50 0.83 -5.02
C TRP A 242 -19.69 1.58 -3.95
N ARG A 243 -18.58 1.00 -3.50
CA ARG A 243 -17.81 1.55 -2.38
C ARG A 243 -17.07 2.83 -2.72
N TYR A 244 -16.56 2.94 -3.95
CA TYR A 244 -15.65 4.00 -4.34
C TYR A 244 -16.22 4.95 -5.39
N TYR A 245 -17.00 4.46 -6.36
CA TYR A 245 -17.40 5.25 -7.52
C TYR A 245 -18.80 5.88 -7.40
N LEU A 246 -19.71 5.28 -6.68
CA LEU A 246 -21.09 5.77 -6.55
C LEU A 246 -21.30 6.80 -5.44
N LYS A 247 -20.23 7.28 -4.81
CA LYS A 247 -20.33 8.35 -3.82
C LYS A 247 -20.29 9.73 -4.50
N PRO A 248 -21.10 10.71 -4.06
CA PRO A 248 -21.16 12.04 -4.66
C PRO A 248 -19.79 12.73 -4.75
N GLU A 249 -18.99 12.61 -3.71
CA GLU A 249 -17.62 13.16 -3.64
C GLU A 249 -16.73 12.58 -4.73
N PHE A 250 -16.94 11.32 -5.07
CA PHE A 250 -16.18 10.64 -6.09
C PHE A 250 -16.71 10.93 -7.49
N ALA A 251 -18.03 11.01 -7.66
CA ALA A 251 -18.64 11.34 -8.95
C ALA A 251 -18.15 12.67 -9.49
N THR A 252 -17.97 13.68 -8.64
CA THR A 252 -17.41 14.98 -9.03
C THR A 252 -15.95 14.89 -9.48
N ALA A 253 -15.14 14.05 -8.82
CA ALA A 253 -13.76 13.81 -9.22
C ALA A 253 -13.69 13.03 -10.53
N GLU A 254 -14.55 12.03 -10.72
CA GLU A 254 -14.65 11.24 -11.96
C GLU A 254 -15.08 12.10 -13.15
N LEU A 255 -16.07 12.99 -12.97
CA LEU A 255 -16.51 13.90 -14.02
C LEU A 255 -15.39 14.83 -14.48
N LYS A 256 -14.56 15.32 -13.56
CA LYS A 256 -13.37 16.12 -13.91
C LYS A 256 -12.35 15.31 -14.72
N HIS A 257 -12.32 13.99 -14.57
CA HIS A 257 -11.37 13.09 -15.22
C HIS A 257 -12.01 12.22 -16.30
N ILE A 258 -13.21 12.55 -16.78
CA ILE A 258 -13.96 11.74 -17.76
C ILE A 258 -13.18 11.48 -19.05
N ARG A 259 -12.32 12.42 -19.45
CA ARG A 259 -11.44 12.26 -20.62
C ARG A 259 -10.42 11.12 -20.46
N GLN A 260 -10.15 10.71 -19.22
CA GLN A 260 -9.19 9.64 -18.90
C GLN A 260 -9.85 8.26 -18.82
N TRP A 261 -11.17 8.19 -18.95
CA TRP A 261 -11.90 6.91 -18.92
C TRP A 261 -11.51 5.97 -20.06
N ALA A 262 -11.37 6.50 -21.28
CA ALA A 262 -10.92 5.71 -22.43
C ALA A 262 -9.52 5.12 -22.19
N LEU A 263 -8.62 5.90 -21.58
CA LEU A 263 -7.29 5.45 -21.20
C LEU A 263 -7.33 4.31 -20.16
N ARG A 264 -8.20 4.44 -19.16
CA ARG A 264 -8.37 3.42 -18.11
C ARG A 264 -8.96 2.13 -18.69
N MET A 265 -10.00 2.23 -19.49
CA MET A 265 -10.60 1.06 -20.12
C MET A 265 -9.59 0.32 -21.01
N ARG A 266 -8.76 1.07 -21.74
CA ARG A 266 -7.67 0.51 -22.53
C ARG A 266 -6.62 -0.17 -21.66
N TYR A 267 -6.25 0.41 -20.52
CA TYR A 267 -5.31 -0.21 -19.56
C TYR A 267 -5.84 -1.53 -19.03
N TYR A 268 -7.07 -1.57 -18.55
CA TYR A 268 -7.67 -2.81 -18.04
C TYR A 268 -7.89 -3.85 -19.14
N GLY A 269 -8.19 -3.42 -20.37
CA GLY A 269 -8.35 -4.31 -21.52
C GLY A 269 -7.05 -4.88 -22.07
N GLN A 270 -5.88 -4.32 -21.75
CA GLN A 270 -4.57 -4.76 -22.27
C GLN A 270 -3.92 -5.89 -21.45
N SER A 271 -4.65 -6.68 -20.72
CA SER A 271 -4.13 -7.80 -19.89
C SER A 271 -3.17 -7.36 -18.76
N GLN A 272 -3.17 -6.09 -18.42
CA GLN A 272 -2.31 -5.53 -17.36
C GLN A 272 -3.00 -5.51 -16.00
N ALA A 273 -4.26 -5.88 -15.94
CA ALA A 273 -4.99 -5.98 -14.70
C ALA A 273 -4.56 -7.22 -13.92
N ALA A 274 -4.46 -7.07 -12.61
CA ALA A 274 -4.36 -8.15 -11.65
C ALA A 274 -5.13 -7.77 -10.39
N HIS A 275 -5.45 -8.75 -9.59
CA HIS A 275 -5.99 -8.53 -8.26
C HIS A 275 -5.33 -9.43 -7.25
N ILE A 276 -5.29 -8.95 -6.03
CA ILE A 276 -4.78 -9.69 -4.87
C ILE A 276 -5.97 -10.16 -4.06
N VAL A 277 -6.00 -11.43 -3.74
CA VAL A 277 -6.99 -12.06 -2.86
C VAL A 277 -6.29 -12.39 -1.56
N ILE A 278 -6.81 -11.90 -0.45
CA ILE A 278 -6.18 -12.04 0.86
C ILE A 278 -7.16 -12.74 1.80
N THR A 279 -6.66 -13.77 2.48
CA THR A 279 -7.34 -14.47 3.57
C THR A 279 -6.69 -14.02 4.88
N ALA A 280 -7.48 -13.34 5.72
CA ALA A 280 -7.03 -12.90 7.04
C ALA A 280 -6.91 -14.09 7.99
N GLN A 281 -5.84 -14.14 8.79
CA GLN A 281 -5.63 -15.19 9.79
C GLN A 281 -5.71 -14.65 11.20
N THR A 282 -5.08 -13.52 11.45
CA THR A 282 -5.11 -12.85 12.76
C THR A 282 -5.44 -11.38 12.59
N ALA A 283 -6.11 -10.82 13.59
CA ALA A 283 -6.39 -9.40 13.65
C ALA A 283 -6.14 -8.89 15.08
N THR A 284 -5.25 -7.92 15.21
CA THR A 284 -4.84 -7.36 16.49
C THR A 284 -5.05 -5.84 16.46
N ALA A 285 -5.80 -5.34 17.44
CA ALA A 285 -5.94 -3.91 17.62
C ALA A 285 -4.60 -3.32 18.11
N CYS A 286 -4.20 -2.22 17.53
CA CYS A 286 -3.03 -1.47 17.95
C CYS A 286 -3.34 0.03 17.93
N ARG A 287 -2.56 0.80 18.66
CA ARG A 287 -2.70 2.25 18.74
C ARG A 287 -1.49 2.90 18.08
N ALA A 288 -1.74 3.94 17.29
CA ALA A 288 -0.65 4.75 16.76
C ALA A 288 0.05 5.50 17.90
N PRO A 289 1.39 5.58 17.90
CA PRO A 289 2.16 6.23 18.94
C PRO A 289 2.05 7.76 18.88
#